data_55f688f233272ca93d68be2f2fa804fe
#
_entry.id   55f688f233272ca93d68be2f2fa804fe
#
_cell.length_a   1.000
_cell.length_b   1.000
_cell.length_c   1.000
_cell.angle_alpha   90.00
_cell.angle_beta   90.00
_cell.angle_gamma   90.00
#
_symmetry.space_group_name_H-M   'P 1'
#
loop_
_entity.id
_entity.type
_entity.pdbx_description
1 polymer ?
#
loop_
_entity_poly.entity_id
_entity_poly.type
_entity_poly.pdbx_seq_one_letter_code
_entity_poly.pdbx_strand_id
1 'polypeptide(L)'
;REDSSNQDTRLARNFLRHKVLPQLASAINPDVESALARLASAADEDESYWARLVEAEFDALRAAGPPGAVVLDARRLAACHPALGKRIVRRALAEVSGSLRRFTQEHLESAWRLAGRKTGSGRILVPHAEVRRSLGWLRFAPPGTVPEPPPAQQLTRPGWSRLSAWSVEVTEFNSSCLPTLPPELSRY
;
A
#
# COMPACT_ATOMS: atom_id res chain seq x y z
N ARG A 1 26.03 28.21 -24.75
CA ARG A 1 24.96 28.03 -25.76
C ARG A 1 23.66 28.09 -24.99
N GLU A 2 22.99 29.24 -24.98
CA GLU A 2 21.66 29.36 -24.38
C GLU A 2 20.66 28.60 -25.25
N ASP A 3 20.02 27.62 -24.67
CA ASP A 3 19.00 26.84 -25.36
C ASP A 3 17.71 27.71 -25.40
N SER A 4 17.21 28.00 -26.60
CA SER A 4 16.03 28.83 -26.83
C SER A 4 14.78 28.27 -26.13
N SER A 5 14.77 26.98 -25.77
CA SER A 5 13.70 26.36 -24.99
C SER A 5 13.63 26.87 -23.54
N ASN A 6 14.67 27.46 -22.99
CA ASN A 6 14.69 28.00 -21.63
C ASN A 6 13.83 29.27 -21.45
N GLN A 7 13.44 29.93 -22.54
CA GLN A 7 12.59 31.13 -22.51
C GLN A 7 11.12 30.83 -22.83
N ASP A 8 10.79 29.61 -23.23
CA ASP A 8 9.42 29.25 -23.59
C ASP A 8 8.53 29.15 -22.34
N THR A 9 7.79 30.22 -22.06
CA THR A 9 6.87 30.30 -20.91
C THR A 9 5.60 29.42 -21.02
N ARG A 10 5.39 28.72 -22.13
CA ARG A 10 4.35 27.68 -22.23
C ARG A 10 4.71 26.47 -21.37
N LEU A 11 5.98 26.27 -21.08
CA LEU A 11 6.43 25.26 -20.14
C LEU A 11 6.23 25.77 -18.71
N ALA A 12 5.53 25.01 -17.89
CA ALA A 12 5.19 25.39 -16.49
C ALA A 12 6.42 25.81 -15.68
N ARG A 13 7.55 25.12 -15.85
CA ARG A 13 8.82 25.46 -15.18
C ARG A 13 9.29 26.86 -15.54
N ASN A 14 9.31 27.21 -16.82
CA ASN A 14 9.77 28.51 -17.30
C ASN A 14 8.78 29.62 -16.91
N PHE A 15 7.48 29.32 -16.97
CA PHE A 15 6.45 30.25 -16.49
C PHE A 15 6.64 30.59 -15.02
N LEU A 16 6.85 29.58 -14.17
CA LEU A 16 7.11 29.80 -12.75
C LEU A 16 8.37 30.66 -12.56
N ARG A 17 9.47 30.33 -13.21
CA ARG A 17 10.75 31.01 -13.04
C ARG A 17 10.75 32.46 -13.58
N HIS A 18 10.12 32.70 -14.72
CA HIS A 18 10.22 34.01 -15.40
C HIS A 18 9.02 34.92 -15.14
N LYS A 19 7.93 34.40 -14.61
CA LYS A 19 6.71 35.18 -14.34
C LYS A 19 6.31 35.17 -12.87
N VAL A 20 6.16 33.99 -12.27
CA VAL A 20 5.58 33.86 -10.93
C VAL A 20 6.58 34.28 -9.84
N LEU A 21 7.80 33.72 -9.85
CA LEU A 21 8.80 34.02 -8.83
C LEU A 21 9.16 35.49 -8.78
N PRO A 22 9.39 36.22 -9.90
CA PRO A 22 9.64 37.66 -9.85
C PRO A 22 8.48 38.48 -9.27
N GLN A 23 7.22 38.09 -9.57
CA GLN A 23 6.05 38.72 -8.99
C GLN A 23 5.95 38.51 -7.47
N LEU A 24 6.21 37.29 -7.01
CA LEU A 24 6.26 37.00 -5.58
C LEU A 24 7.39 37.76 -4.87
N ALA A 25 8.55 37.85 -5.51
CA ALA A 25 9.70 38.58 -4.96
C ALA A 25 9.39 40.09 -4.82
N SER A 26 8.74 40.68 -5.81
CA SER A 26 8.44 42.13 -5.79
C SER A 26 7.25 42.49 -4.88
N ALA A 27 6.25 41.61 -4.79
CA ALA A 27 4.98 41.95 -4.12
C ALA A 27 4.88 41.43 -2.68
N ILE A 28 5.61 40.35 -2.34
CA ILE A 28 5.42 39.65 -1.06
C ILE A 28 6.72 39.51 -0.29
N ASN A 29 7.75 38.91 -0.88
CA ASN A 29 9.02 38.63 -0.20
C ASN A 29 10.19 38.66 -1.19
N PRO A 30 11.09 39.64 -1.10
CA PRO A 30 12.29 39.72 -1.97
C PRO A 30 13.14 38.46 -1.93
N ASP A 31 13.14 37.72 -0.79
CA ASP A 31 13.92 36.51 -0.57
C ASP A 31 13.12 35.23 -0.83
N VAL A 32 12.06 35.27 -1.62
CA VAL A 32 11.15 34.12 -1.85
C VAL A 32 11.88 32.90 -2.39
N GLU A 33 12.87 33.08 -3.28
CA GLU A 33 13.63 31.95 -3.83
C GLU A 33 14.43 31.23 -2.74
N SER A 34 15.12 31.99 -1.87
CA SER A 34 15.85 31.44 -0.73
C SER A 34 14.92 30.76 0.28
N ALA A 35 13.74 31.34 0.52
CA ALA A 35 12.74 30.76 1.40
C ALA A 35 12.22 29.42 0.86
N LEU A 36 11.92 29.35 -0.44
CA LEU A 36 11.48 28.12 -1.11
C LEU A 36 12.61 27.07 -1.15
N ALA A 37 13.86 27.48 -1.37
CA ALA A 37 15.00 26.56 -1.33
C ALA A 37 15.20 25.94 0.08
N ARG A 38 15.08 26.74 1.14
CA ARG A 38 15.12 26.22 2.52
C ARG A 38 13.95 25.25 2.81
N LEU A 39 12.74 25.58 2.35
CA LEU A 39 11.58 24.71 2.49
C LEU A 39 11.78 23.38 1.75
N ALA A 40 12.30 23.43 0.52
CA ALA A 40 12.60 22.23 -0.26
C ALA A 40 13.65 21.36 0.45
N SER A 41 14.72 21.94 0.99
CA SER A 41 15.73 21.19 1.73
C SER A 41 15.15 20.51 2.97
N ALA A 42 14.32 21.21 3.75
CA ALA A 42 13.66 20.61 4.91
C ALA A 42 12.68 19.48 4.51
N ALA A 43 11.95 19.67 3.40
CA ALA A 43 11.06 18.65 2.89
C ALA A 43 11.81 17.40 2.39
N ASP A 44 13.00 17.57 1.79
CA ASP A 44 13.85 16.46 1.36
C ASP A 44 14.41 15.68 2.56
N GLU A 45 14.79 16.37 3.64
CA GLU A 45 15.21 15.72 4.88
C GLU A 45 14.09 14.91 5.50
N ASP A 46 12.88 15.47 5.60
CA ASP A 46 11.68 14.80 6.08
C ASP A 46 11.36 13.58 5.21
N GLU A 47 11.37 13.71 3.88
CA GLU A 47 11.06 12.59 2.98
C GLU A 47 12.13 11.49 3.07
N SER A 48 13.40 11.84 3.25
CA SER A 48 14.49 10.88 3.51
C SER A 48 14.26 10.07 4.79
N TYR A 49 13.80 10.71 5.86
CA TYR A 49 13.42 10.04 7.11
C TYR A 49 12.24 9.10 6.90
N TRP A 50 11.18 9.61 6.28
CA TRP A 50 9.97 8.82 5.99
C TRP A 50 10.26 7.62 5.10
N ALA A 51 11.08 7.77 4.07
CA ALA A 51 11.44 6.67 3.17
C ALA A 51 12.05 5.50 3.92
N ARG A 52 13.02 5.77 4.81
CA ARG A 52 13.67 4.72 5.63
C ARG A 52 12.68 4.06 6.60
N LEU A 53 11.85 4.84 7.27
CA LEU A 53 10.86 4.32 8.20
C LEU A 53 9.81 3.46 7.48
N VAL A 54 9.34 3.92 6.32
CA VAL A 54 8.36 3.19 5.49
C VAL A 54 8.93 1.85 5.02
N GLU A 55 10.15 1.80 4.51
CA GLU A 55 10.74 0.52 4.07
C GLU A 55 10.91 -0.44 5.25
N ALA A 56 11.42 0.00 6.39
CA ALA A 56 11.58 -0.85 7.57
C ALA A 56 10.24 -1.43 8.06
N GLU A 57 9.21 -0.60 8.17
CA GLU A 57 7.89 -1.06 8.60
C GLU A 57 7.17 -1.88 7.52
N PHE A 58 7.35 -1.56 6.26
CA PHE A 58 6.82 -2.34 5.14
C PHE A 58 7.35 -3.78 5.17
N ASP A 59 8.65 -3.95 5.33
CA ASP A 59 9.29 -5.27 5.42
C ASP A 59 8.81 -6.03 6.66
N ALA A 60 8.66 -5.35 7.81
CA ALA A 60 8.17 -5.94 9.05
C ALA A 60 6.69 -6.38 8.99
N LEU A 61 5.89 -5.75 8.11
CA LEU A 61 4.47 -6.06 7.91
C LEU A 61 4.25 -7.08 6.80
N ARG A 62 5.24 -7.29 5.94
CA ARG A 62 5.13 -8.11 4.74
C ARG A 62 5.08 -9.59 5.10
N ALA A 63 4.16 -10.30 4.48
CA ALA A 63 4.08 -11.75 4.51
C ALA A 63 4.35 -12.36 3.14
N ALA A 64 4.64 -13.66 3.12
CA ALA A 64 4.75 -14.41 1.89
C ALA A 64 3.42 -14.36 1.12
N GLY A 65 3.51 -14.19 -0.19
CA GLY A 65 2.34 -14.08 -1.07
C GLY A 65 2.64 -14.61 -2.47
N PRO A 66 1.61 -14.70 -3.32
CA PRO A 66 1.79 -15.11 -4.70
C PRO A 66 2.65 -14.10 -5.49
N PRO A 67 3.32 -14.54 -6.56
CA PRO A 67 4.10 -13.65 -7.41
C PRO A 67 3.27 -12.46 -7.92
N GLY A 68 3.87 -11.28 -7.91
CA GLY A 68 3.22 -10.04 -8.35
C GLY A 68 2.19 -9.46 -7.37
N ALA A 69 2.05 -10.04 -6.18
CA ALA A 69 1.21 -9.50 -5.12
C ALA A 69 2.04 -9.11 -3.89
N VAL A 70 1.56 -8.10 -3.19
CA VAL A 70 2.05 -7.70 -1.87
C VAL A 70 1.00 -8.08 -0.84
N VAL A 71 1.42 -8.75 0.23
CA VAL A 71 0.55 -9.15 1.35
C VAL A 71 1.09 -8.54 2.63
N LEU A 72 0.26 -7.78 3.33
CA LEU A 72 0.62 -7.10 4.57
C LEU A 72 -0.31 -7.55 5.72
N ASP A 73 0.22 -7.57 6.94
CA ASP A 73 -0.59 -7.73 8.15
C ASP A 73 -1.52 -6.53 8.33
N ALA A 74 -2.81 -6.74 8.13
CA ALA A 74 -3.82 -5.68 8.17
C ALA A 74 -4.01 -5.10 9.58
N ARG A 75 -3.84 -5.91 10.63
CA ARG A 75 -4.02 -5.45 12.02
C ARG A 75 -2.88 -4.54 12.42
N ARG A 76 -1.64 -4.97 12.16
CA ARG A 76 -0.45 -4.17 12.43
C ARG A 76 -0.42 -2.89 11.59
N LEU A 77 -0.79 -2.98 10.31
CA LEU A 77 -0.91 -1.80 9.44
C LEU A 77 -1.93 -0.80 9.98
N ALA A 78 -3.10 -1.27 10.43
CA ALA A 78 -4.14 -0.42 11.01
C ALA A 78 -3.73 0.22 12.34
N ALA A 79 -2.80 -0.39 13.08
CA ALA A 79 -2.25 0.13 14.33
C ALA A 79 -1.18 1.21 14.09
N CYS A 80 -0.63 1.33 12.88
CA CYS A 80 0.31 2.39 12.55
C CYS A 80 -0.35 3.77 12.63
N HIS A 81 0.47 4.78 12.93
CA HIS A 81 0.03 6.16 12.77
C HIS A 81 -0.47 6.41 11.34
N PRO A 82 -1.58 7.15 11.12
CA PRO A 82 -2.18 7.35 9.79
C PRO A 82 -1.20 7.83 8.71
N ALA A 83 -0.26 8.71 9.07
CA ALA A 83 0.76 9.20 8.15
C ALA A 83 1.69 8.08 7.65
N LEU A 84 2.08 7.16 8.54
CA LEU A 84 2.90 6.00 8.20
C LEU A 84 2.09 4.94 7.43
N GLY A 85 0.92 4.58 7.93
CA GLY A 85 0.06 3.57 7.31
C GLY A 85 -0.30 3.89 5.86
N LYS A 86 -0.65 5.16 5.57
CA LYS A 86 -0.93 5.60 4.20
C LYS A 86 0.32 5.59 3.30
N ARG A 87 1.50 5.87 3.83
CA ARG A 87 2.77 5.77 3.09
C ARG A 87 3.12 4.32 2.79
N ILE A 88 2.89 3.39 3.73
CA ILE A 88 3.05 1.95 3.52
C ILE A 88 2.08 1.43 2.45
N VAL A 89 0.81 1.84 2.49
CA VAL A 89 -0.17 1.53 1.43
C VAL A 89 0.30 2.05 0.07
N ARG A 90 0.79 3.29 0.02
CA ARG A 90 1.36 3.88 -1.20
C ARG A 90 2.54 3.08 -1.74
N ARG A 91 3.42 2.61 -0.85
CA ARG A 91 4.56 1.75 -1.19
C ARG A 91 4.10 0.42 -1.79
N ALA A 92 3.11 -0.24 -1.17
CA ALA A 92 2.52 -1.48 -1.67
C ALA A 92 1.90 -1.30 -3.06
N LEU A 93 1.14 -0.23 -3.26
CA LEU A 93 0.53 0.10 -4.56
C LEU A 93 1.57 0.41 -5.62
N ALA A 94 2.67 1.11 -5.28
CA ALA A 94 3.76 1.39 -6.20
C ALA A 94 4.43 0.10 -6.70
N GLU A 95 4.65 -0.87 -5.81
CA GLU A 95 5.26 -2.15 -6.15
C GLU A 95 4.37 -2.97 -7.11
N VAL A 96 3.06 -3.00 -6.84
CA VAL A 96 2.12 -3.80 -7.64
C VAL A 96 1.77 -3.16 -8.98
N SER A 97 1.63 -1.83 -9.02
CA SER A 97 1.18 -1.11 -10.23
C SER A 97 2.32 -0.60 -11.11
N GLY A 98 3.55 -0.59 -10.60
CA GLY A 98 4.72 -0.02 -11.28
C GLY A 98 4.67 1.51 -11.45
N SER A 99 3.56 2.17 -11.13
CA SER A 99 3.38 3.62 -11.24
C SER A 99 2.31 4.13 -10.29
N LEU A 100 2.59 5.26 -9.66
CA LEU A 100 1.61 5.96 -8.80
C LEU A 100 0.79 7.02 -9.55
N ARG A 101 0.95 7.14 -10.86
CA ARG A 101 0.11 8.03 -11.66
C ARG A 101 -1.35 7.61 -11.54
N ARG A 102 -2.26 8.58 -11.38
CA ARG A 102 -3.70 8.39 -11.18
C ARG A 102 -4.13 7.91 -9.79
N PHE A 103 -3.20 7.66 -8.86
CA PHE A 103 -3.60 7.45 -7.48
C PHE A 103 -3.89 8.78 -6.79
N THR A 104 -5.05 8.87 -6.18
CA THR A 104 -5.46 10.02 -5.39
C THR A 104 -5.29 9.72 -3.90
N GLN A 105 -5.34 10.76 -3.07
CA GLN A 105 -5.32 10.60 -1.62
C GLN A 105 -6.49 9.73 -1.13
N GLU A 106 -7.65 9.83 -1.79
CA GLU A 106 -8.83 9.02 -1.46
C GLU A 106 -8.60 7.52 -1.68
N HIS A 107 -7.87 7.14 -2.73
CA HIS A 107 -7.50 5.73 -2.96
C HIS A 107 -6.64 5.19 -1.81
N LEU A 108 -5.64 5.96 -1.37
CA LEU A 108 -4.77 5.57 -0.26
C LEU A 108 -5.55 5.46 1.05
N GLU A 109 -6.43 6.41 1.31
CA GLU A 109 -7.29 6.44 2.48
C GLU A 109 -8.26 5.27 2.53
N SER A 110 -8.86 4.93 1.39
CA SER A 110 -9.80 3.82 1.27
C SER A 110 -9.10 2.48 1.51
N ALA A 111 -7.89 2.28 0.97
CA ALA A 111 -7.10 1.09 1.20
C ALA A 111 -6.66 0.97 2.66
N TRP A 112 -6.23 2.07 3.27
CA TRP A 112 -5.84 2.09 4.68
C TRP A 112 -7.04 1.85 5.62
N ARG A 113 -8.20 2.45 5.35
CA ARG A 113 -9.46 2.18 6.08
C ARG A 113 -9.90 0.72 5.95
N LEU A 114 -9.66 0.11 4.80
CA LEU A 114 -9.96 -1.31 4.59
C LEU A 114 -9.13 -2.19 5.54
N ALA A 115 -7.85 -1.85 5.80
CA ALA A 115 -7.03 -2.55 6.79
C ALA A 115 -7.64 -2.49 8.20
N GLY A 116 -8.20 -1.34 8.59
CA GLY A 116 -8.76 -1.09 9.91
C GLY A 116 -10.14 -1.71 10.18
N ARG A 117 -10.76 -2.39 9.23
CA ARG A 117 -12.05 -3.07 9.47
C ARG A 117 -11.89 -4.13 10.55
N LYS A 118 -12.74 -4.10 11.56
CA LYS A 118 -12.69 -5.02 12.70
C LYS A 118 -13.05 -6.46 12.31
N THR A 119 -13.99 -6.64 11.38
CA THR A 119 -14.52 -7.95 10.99
C THR A 119 -14.77 -8.00 9.47
N GLY A 120 -14.83 -9.22 8.95
CA GLY A 120 -15.22 -9.49 7.56
C GLY A 120 -14.09 -9.34 6.54
N SER A 121 -14.43 -9.67 5.32
CA SER A 121 -13.63 -9.44 4.13
C SER A 121 -14.01 -8.11 3.48
N GLY A 122 -13.17 -7.61 2.60
CA GLY A 122 -13.46 -6.41 1.83
C GLY A 122 -12.59 -6.32 0.59
N ARG A 123 -13.09 -5.61 -0.40
CA ARG A 123 -12.40 -5.41 -1.67
C ARG A 123 -12.61 -3.98 -2.15
N ILE A 124 -11.56 -3.38 -2.65
CA ILE A 124 -11.62 -2.13 -3.39
C ILE A 124 -10.81 -2.26 -4.68
N LEU A 125 -11.26 -1.58 -5.71
CA LEU A 125 -10.53 -1.41 -6.95
C LEU A 125 -9.96 0.00 -6.97
N VAL A 126 -8.69 0.09 -7.30
CA VAL A 126 -7.96 1.34 -7.50
C VAL A 126 -7.27 1.28 -8.88
N PRO A 127 -6.75 2.39 -9.42
CA PRO A 127 -6.09 2.34 -10.72
C PRO A 127 -4.98 1.27 -10.74
N HIS A 128 -5.07 0.35 -11.70
CA HIS A 128 -4.09 -0.73 -11.93
C HIS A 128 -3.87 -1.70 -10.76
N ALA A 129 -4.68 -1.67 -9.71
CA ALA A 129 -4.57 -2.59 -8.59
C ALA A 129 -5.94 -2.94 -7.95
N GLU A 130 -5.98 -4.10 -7.35
CA GLU A 130 -7.05 -4.55 -6.45
C GLU A 130 -6.47 -4.68 -5.04
N VAL A 131 -7.16 -4.14 -4.05
CA VAL A 131 -6.82 -4.32 -2.65
C VAL A 131 -7.91 -5.14 -1.99
N ARG A 132 -7.55 -6.28 -1.44
CA ARG A 132 -8.47 -7.21 -0.78
C ARG A 132 -8.02 -7.48 0.66
N ARG A 133 -8.97 -7.39 1.58
CA ARG A 133 -8.78 -7.81 2.96
C ARG A 133 -9.42 -9.17 3.20
N SER A 134 -8.69 -10.08 3.81
CA SER A 134 -9.18 -11.41 4.20
C SER A 134 -8.40 -11.91 5.41
N LEU A 135 -9.09 -12.44 6.43
CA LEU A 135 -8.50 -13.12 7.60
C LEU A 135 -7.33 -12.38 8.27
N GLY A 136 -7.39 -11.06 8.36
CA GLY A 136 -6.30 -10.26 8.97
C GLY A 136 -5.19 -9.86 8.03
N TRP A 137 -5.25 -10.22 6.76
CA TRP A 137 -4.29 -9.85 5.72
C TRP A 137 -4.88 -8.84 4.75
N LEU A 138 -4.04 -7.93 4.29
CA LEU A 138 -4.34 -6.99 3.22
C LEU A 138 -3.49 -7.34 2.01
N ARG A 139 -4.13 -7.80 0.95
CA ARG A 139 -3.46 -8.18 -0.29
C ARG A 139 -3.65 -7.09 -1.33
N PHE A 140 -2.56 -6.69 -1.95
CA PHE A 140 -2.49 -5.81 -3.12
C PHE A 140 -2.07 -6.66 -4.31
N ALA A 141 -2.77 -6.57 -5.43
CA ALA A 141 -2.45 -7.33 -6.63
C ALA A 141 -2.97 -6.61 -7.87
N PRO A 142 -2.48 -6.92 -9.09
CA PRO A 142 -3.11 -6.46 -10.32
C PRO A 142 -4.59 -6.87 -10.37
N PRO A 143 -5.47 -6.10 -11.02
CA PRO A 143 -6.88 -6.43 -11.12
C PRO A 143 -7.08 -7.80 -11.81
N GLY A 144 -8.03 -8.58 -11.31
CA GLY A 144 -8.35 -9.88 -11.90
C GLY A 144 -7.40 -11.03 -11.54
N THR A 145 -6.34 -10.78 -10.77
CA THR A 145 -5.43 -11.82 -10.26
C THR A 145 -5.98 -12.49 -9.00
N VAL A 146 -7.25 -12.80 -8.97
CA VAL A 146 -7.79 -13.71 -7.95
C VAL A 146 -7.19 -15.08 -8.25
N PRO A 147 -6.47 -15.74 -7.35
CA PRO A 147 -6.14 -17.13 -7.54
C PRO A 147 -7.45 -17.88 -7.77
N GLU A 148 -7.55 -18.59 -8.88
CA GLU A 148 -8.65 -19.48 -9.09
C GLU A 148 -8.74 -20.41 -7.87
N PRO A 149 -9.89 -20.54 -7.22
CA PRO A 149 -9.99 -21.45 -6.10
C PRO A 149 -9.54 -22.83 -6.58
N PRO A 150 -8.72 -23.55 -5.82
CA PRO A 150 -8.31 -24.89 -6.22
C PRO A 150 -9.59 -25.71 -6.47
N PRO A 151 -9.59 -26.60 -7.46
CA PRO A 151 -10.73 -27.46 -7.72
C PRO A 151 -11.10 -28.20 -6.44
N ALA A 152 -12.38 -28.37 -6.21
CA ALA A 152 -12.86 -29.12 -5.05
C ALA A 152 -12.20 -30.50 -5.04
N GLN A 153 -11.48 -30.81 -3.98
CA GLN A 153 -10.75 -32.06 -3.83
C GLN A 153 -11.25 -32.76 -2.56
N GLN A 154 -11.49 -34.03 -2.68
CA GLN A 154 -11.84 -34.85 -1.53
C GLN A 154 -10.58 -35.03 -0.66
N LEU A 155 -10.64 -34.59 0.61
CA LEU A 155 -9.53 -34.76 1.53
C LEU A 155 -9.45 -36.21 2.00
N THR A 156 -8.24 -36.76 2.02
CA THR A 156 -7.96 -38.07 2.63
C THR A 156 -8.15 -37.98 4.15
N ARG A 157 -8.81 -38.91 4.77
CA ARG A 157 -9.09 -38.94 6.19
C ARG A 157 -8.59 -40.23 6.83
N PRO A 158 -7.76 -40.15 7.87
CA PRO A 158 -6.89 -39.05 8.29
C PRO A 158 -5.67 -38.92 7.34
N GLY A 159 -5.01 -37.78 7.33
CA GLY A 159 -3.74 -37.60 6.59
C GLY A 159 -3.56 -36.24 5.96
N TRP A 160 -2.47 -36.14 5.20
CA TRP A 160 -2.09 -34.93 4.50
C TRP A 160 -2.67 -34.88 3.08
N SER A 161 -3.28 -33.78 2.73
CA SER A 161 -3.75 -33.50 1.37
C SER A 161 -3.10 -32.23 0.85
N ARG A 162 -2.64 -32.25 -0.41
CA ARG A 162 -2.05 -31.07 -1.07
C ARG A 162 -3.11 -30.39 -1.94
N LEU A 163 -3.42 -29.15 -1.61
CA LEU A 163 -4.39 -28.30 -2.31
C LEU A 163 -3.64 -27.16 -2.97
N SER A 164 -3.19 -27.32 -4.21
CA SER A 164 -2.39 -26.32 -4.92
C SER A 164 -1.13 -25.95 -4.13
N ALA A 165 -1.03 -24.71 -3.65
CA ALA A 165 0.08 -24.22 -2.82
C ALA A 165 -0.07 -24.52 -1.33
N TRP A 166 -1.17 -25.14 -0.90
CA TRP A 166 -1.49 -25.41 0.50
C TRP A 166 -1.34 -26.91 0.81
N SER A 167 -0.82 -27.20 2.00
CA SER A 167 -0.89 -28.53 2.59
C SER A 167 -1.88 -28.50 3.75
N VAL A 168 -2.85 -29.41 3.74
CA VAL A 168 -3.90 -29.52 4.76
C VAL A 168 -3.75 -30.86 5.44
N GLU A 169 -3.59 -30.85 6.76
CA GLU A 169 -3.64 -32.05 7.59
C GLU A 169 -5.06 -32.25 8.12
N VAL A 170 -5.59 -33.42 7.88
CA VAL A 170 -6.87 -33.85 8.46
C VAL A 170 -6.59 -34.85 9.57
N THR A 171 -6.92 -34.49 10.78
CA THR A 171 -6.77 -35.34 11.95
C THR A 171 -8.13 -35.71 12.51
N GLU A 172 -8.27 -36.94 12.97
CA GLU A 172 -9.45 -37.39 13.71
C GLU A 172 -9.22 -37.10 15.20
N PHE A 173 -10.21 -36.49 15.83
CA PHE A 173 -10.21 -36.40 17.30
C PHE A 173 -11.52 -36.93 17.88
N ASN A 174 -11.39 -37.39 19.10
CA ASN A 174 -12.55 -37.75 19.87
C ASN A 174 -13.33 -36.47 20.24
N SER A 175 -14.65 -36.50 20.11
CA SER A 175 -15.52 -35.34 20.35
C SER A 175 -15.39 -34.74 21.75
N SER A 176 -14.88 -35.50 22.71
CA SER A 176 -14.59 -35.06 24.08
C SER A 176 -13.33 -34.18 24.20
N CYS A 177 -12.51 -34.09 23.16
CA CYS A 177 -11.24 -33.35 23.12
C CYS A 177 -11.22 -32.27 22.01
N LEU A 178 -12.35 -31.73 21.60
CA LEU A 178 -12.37 -30.61 20.66
C LEU A 178 -11.58 -29.44 21.24
N PRO A 179 -10.47 -29.03 20.63
CA PRO A 179 -9.79 -27.83 21.04
C PRO A 179 -10.77 -26.67 20.88
N THR A 180 -10.86 -25.83 21.90
CA THR A 180 -11.65 -24.60 21.83
C THR A 180 -11.15 -23.81 20.61
N LEU A 181 -11.97 -23.69 19.60
CA LEU A 181 -11.63 -22.87 18.43
C LEU A 181 -11.25 -21.48 18.91
N PRO A 182 -10.13 -20.94 18.43
CA PRO A 182 -9.79 -19.55 18.72
C PRO A 182 -11.03 -18.69 18.43
N PRO A 183 -11.37 -17.72 19.28
CA PRO A 183 -12.59 -16.90 19.12
C PRO A 183 -12.68 -16.20 17.74
N GLU A 184 -11.58 -16.17 17.01
CA GLU A 184 -11.48 -15.64 15.66
C GLU A 184 -12.06 -16.58 14.57
N LEU A 185 -12.14 -17.88 14.81
CA LEU A 185 -12.67 -18.89 13.88
C LEU A 185 -14.07 -19.40 14.23
N SER A 186 -14.61 -19.03 15.39
CA SER A 186 -15.94 -19.46 15.84
C SER A 186 -17.11 -18.69 15.20
N ARG A 187 -16.87 -17.84 14.22
CA ARG A 187 -17.88 -16.96 13.60
C ARG A 187 -18.00 -17.13 12.08
N TYR A 188 -17.65 -18.32 11.56
CA TYR A 188 -17.90 -18.66 10.16
C TYR A 188 -18.77 -19.91 10.06
#